data_9acd3b392b408c627fa2f36158d0e91d
#
_entry.id   9acd3b392b408c627fa2f36158d0e91d
#
_cell.length_a   1.000
_cell.length_b   1.000
_cell.length_c   1.000
_cell.angle_alpha   90.00
_cell.angle_beta   90.00
_cell.angle_gamma   90.00
#
_symmetry.space_group_name_H-M   'P 1'
#
loop_
_entity.id
_entity.type
_entity.pdbx_description
1 polymer ?
#
loop_
_entity_poly.entity_id
_entity_poly.type
_entity_poly.pdbx_seq_one_letter_code
_entity_poly.pdbx_strand_id
1 'polypeptide(L)'
;MSIQTDDFSAAGPRDPRPARVVAAGPASPNEEVVERALRPKRLDDYVGQVKAREQLDIFIGAARKRSESLDHVLLFGPPGLGKTTLSHIIAAELGVNLRQTSGPVLEKPKDLAAILTGLERNDVLFIDEIHRLSPIVEEILYPALEDFQIDIMIGDGPAARTD
;
A
#
# COMPACT_ATOMS: atom_id res chain seq x y z
N MET A 1 23.41 -44.32 -55.81
CA MET A 1 22.52 -43.15 -55.98
C MET A 1 22.33 -42.50 -54.64
N SER A 2 23.08 -41.45 -54.39
CA SER A 2 23.03 -40.71 -53.11
C SER A 2 22.26 -39.44 -53.35
N ILE A 3 21.18 -39.25 -52.61
CA ILE A 3 20.42 -38.00 -52.59
C ILE A 3 20.93 -37.13 -51.44
N GLN A 4 21.56 -36.03 -51.79
CA GLN A 4 21.92 -34.94 -50.84
C GLN A 4 20.68 -34.13 -50.58
N THR A 5 20.30 -34.02 -49.32
CA THR A 5 19.30 -33.06 -48.86
C THR A 5 20.02 -31.80 -48.42
N ASP A 6 19.80 -30.71 -49.16
CA ASP A 6 20.28 -29.38 -48.84
C ASP A 6 19.59 -28.83 -47.61
N ASP A 7 20.42 -28.43 -46.65
CA ASP A 7 20.06 -27.80 -45.39
C ASP A 7 19.82 -26.29 -45.65
N PHE A 8 18.54 -25.90 -45.77
CA PHE A 8 18.17 -24.50 -45.87
C PHE A 8 17.90 -23.95 -44.48
N SER A 9 18.96 -23.60 -43.77
CA SER A 9 18.88 -22.79 -42.55
C SER A 9 18.94 -21.30 -42.91
N ALA A 10 17.80 -20.73 -43.26
CA ALA A 10 17.63 -19.27 -43.36
C ALA A 10 17.14 -18.71 -42.03
N ALA A 11 18.07 -18.35 -41.15
CA ALA A 11 17.77 -17.50 -40.04
C ALA A 11 17.58 -16.07 -40.56
N GLY A 12 16.31 -15.66 -40.74
CA GLY A 12 15.94 -14.28 -41.00
C GLY A 12 16.34 -13.36 -39.83
N PRO A 13 16.64 -12.07 -40.10
CA PRO A 13 17.01 -11.12 -39.07
C PRO A 13 15.90 -10.96 -38.07
N ARG A 14 16.20 -11.22 -36.79
CA ARG A 14 15.30 -10.92 -35.67
C ARG A 14 15.13 -9.42 -35.61
N ASP A 15 13.90 -8.99 -35.89
CA ASP A 15 13.44 -7.63 -35.68
C ASP A 15 13.71 -7.20 -34.24
N PRO A 16 14.51 -6.19 -33.94
CA PRO A 16 14.72 -5.73 -32.58
C PRO A 16 13.43 -5.12 -32.08
N ARG A 17 12.70 -5.85 -31.26
CA ARG A 17 11.54 -5.26 -30.56
C ARG A 17 12.03 -4.01 -29.82
N PRO A 18 11.35 -2.87 -29.98
CA PRO A 18 11.75 -1.66 -29.28
C PRO A 18 11.81 -1.96 -27.78
N ALA A 19 12.95 -1.65 -27.16
CA ALA A 19 13.12 -1.74 -25.74
C ALA A 19 11.98 -0.98 -25.07
N ARG A 20 11.34 -1.60 -24.06
CA ARG A 20 10.31 -0.91 -23.27
C ARG A 20 10.91 0.38 -22.71
N VAL A 21 10.39 1.51 -23.15
CA VAL A 21 10.86 2.84 -22.74
C VAL A 21 10.45 3.18 -21.30
N VAL A 22 9.50 2.43 -20.74
CA VAL A 22 9.00 2.64 -19.37
C VAL A 22 9.08 1.33 -18.58
N ALA A 23 9.93 1.28 -17.59
CA ALA A 23 9.97 0.21 -16.60
C ALA A 23 8.84 0.39 -15.58
N ALA A 24 8.18 -0.71 -15.20
CA ALA A 24 7.06 -0.69 -14.24
C ALA A 24 7.49 -0.53 -12.76
N GLY A 25 8.78 -0.30 -12.51
CA GLY A 25 9.33 -0.09 -11.17
C GLY A 25 10.67 0.64 -11.23
N PRO A 26 11.15 1.18 -10.11
CA PRO A 26 12.41 1.91 -10.05
C PRO A 26 13.58 0.99 -10.44
N ALA A 27 14.40 1.44 -11.37
CA ALA A 27 15.52 0.66 -11.89
C ALA A 27 16.78 0.73 -10.99
N SER A 28 16.80 1.66 -10.02
CA SER A 28 17.93 1.84 -9.10
C SER A 28 17.53 2.50 -7.78
N PRO A 29 18.30 2.34 -6.69
CA PRO A 29 18.08 3.03 -5.42
C PRO A 29 18.04 4.56 -5.55
N ASN A 30 18.75 5.13 -6.51
CA ASN A 30 18.72 6.57 -6.77
C ASN A 30 17.40 7.03 -7.39
N GLU A 31 16.76 6.22 -8.23
CA GLU A 31 15.44 6.53 -8.79
C GLU A 31 14.36 6.54 -7.70
N GLU A 32 14.43 5.63 -6.73
CA GLU A 32 13.51 5.63 -5.58
C GLU A 32 13.65 6.91 -4.75
N VAL A 33 14.86 7.37 -4.53
CA VAL A 33 15.13 8.61 -3.78
C VAL A 33 14.59 9.82 -4.53
N VAL A 34 14.82 9.89 -5.84
CA VAL A 34 14.33 10.96 -6.69
C VAL A 34 12.79 10.92 -6.77
N GLU A 35 12.20 9.74 -6.94
CA GLU A 35 10.75 9.58 -6.96
C GLU A 35 10.11 10.02 -5.63
N ARG A 36 10.69 9.66 -4.49
CA ARG A 36 10.24 10.14 -3.17
C ARG A 36 10.36 11.65 -3.02
N ALA A 37 11.42 12.25 -3.55
CA ALA A 37 11.62 13.69 -3.51
C ALA A 37 10.63 14.46 -4.40
N LEU A 38 10.17 13.85 -5.49
CA LEU A 38 9.22 14.43 -6.45
C LEU A 38 7.75 14.20 -6.06
N ARG A 39 7.47 13.29 -5.11
CA ARG A 39 6.09 13.06 -4.66
C ARG A 39 5.52 14.30 -4.00
N PRO A 40 4.29 14.71 -4.36
CA PRO A 40 3.63 15.82 -3.69
C PRO A 40 3.48 15.52 -2.20
N LYS A 41 3.81 16.51 -1.38
CA LYS A 41 3.72 16.41 0.09
C LYS A 41 2.45 17.05 0.65
N ARG A 42 1.76 17.83 -0.17
CA ARG A 42 0.53 18.53 0.19
C ARG A 42 -0.61 18.12 -0.73
N LEU A 43 -1.81 18.19 -0.19
CA LEU A 43 -3.01 17.87 -0.96
C LEU A 43 -3.20 18.83 -2.15
N ASP A 44 -2.81 20.09 -1.99
CA ASP A 44 -2.86 21.10 -3.04
C ASP A 44 -1.96 20.78 -4.24
N ASP A 45 -0.83 20.13 -3.98
CA ASP A 45 0.15 19.74 -5.01
C ASP A 45 -0.22 18.42 -5.71
N TYR A 46 -1.23 17.72 -5.20
CA TYR A 46 -1.65 16.44 -5.76
C TYR A 46 -2.48 16.65 -7.02
N VAL A 47 -1.86 16.33 -8.15
CA VAL A 47 -2.50 16.33 -9.48
C VAL A 47 -3.14 14.97 -9.72
N GLY A 48 -4.35 14.78 -9.20
CA GLY A 48 -5.06 13.52 -9.32
C GLY A 48 -6.56 13.73 -9.42
N GLN A 49 -7.33 12.75 -8.98
CA GLN A 49 -8.79 12.79 -9.02
C GLN A 49 -9.33 13.95 -8.17
N VAL A 50 -9.83 14.99 -8.82
CA VAL A 50 -10.31 16.23 -8.19
C VAL A 50 -11.33 15.94 -7.08
N LYS A 51 -12.30 15.07 -7.33
CA LYS A 51 -13.34 14.72 -6.33
C LYS A 51 -12.75 14.05 -5.08
N ALA A 52 -11.79 13.13 -5.25
CA ALA A 52 -11.15 12.47 -4.12
C ALA A 52 -10.32 13.48 -3.30
N ARG A 53 -9.65 14.41 -3.95
CA ARG A 53 -8.91 15.48 -3.31
C ARG A 53 -9.82 16.39 -2.48
N GLU A 54 -10.92 16.86 -3.05
CA GLU A 54 -11.91 17.72 -2.38
C GLU A 54 -12.51 17.02 -1.15
N GLN A 55 -12.85 15.74 -1.27
CA GLN A 55 -13.36 14.97 -0.13
C GLN A 55 -12.32 14.81 0.97
N LEU A 56 -11.09 14.46 0.62
CA LEU A 56 -10.01 14.34 1.58
C LEU A 56 -9.70 15.65 2.29
N ASP A 57 -9.74 16.78 1.58
CA ASP A 57 -9.54 18.11 2.18
C ASP A 57 -10.58 18.40 3.26
N ILE A 58 -11.84 18.09 3.00
CA ILE A 58 -12.93 18.24 3.97
C ILE A 58 -12.70 17.36 5.19
N PHE A 59 -12.40 16.07 4.99
CA PHE A 59 -12.22 15.12 6.10
C PHE A 59 -10.98 15.44 6.94
N ILE A 60 -9.86 15.74 6.31
CA ILE A 60 -8.63 16.14 7.00
C ILE A 60 -8.86 17.45 7.77
N GLY A 61 -9.50 18.43 7.14
CA GLY A 61 -9.83 19.69 7.78
C GLY A 61 -10.74 19.52 8.99
N ALA A 62 -11.72 18.62 8.92
CA ALA A 62 -12.61 18.31 10.05
C ALA A 62 -11.86 17.61 11.19
N ALA A 63 -11.05 16.59 10.90
CA ALA A 63 -10.24 15.88 11.89
C ALA A 63 -9.27 16.84 12.63
N ARG A 64 -8.58 17.71 11.88
CA ARG A 64 -7.69 18.73 12.46
C ARG A 64 -8.42 19.70 13.40
N LYS A 65 -9.61 20.19 13.01
CA LYS A 65 -10.39 21.10 13.85
C LYS A 65 -10.84 20.45 15.17
N ARG A 66 -11.14 19.16 15.14
CA ARG A 66 -11.55 18.41 16.33
C ARG A 66 -10.38 17.86 17.14
N SER A 67 -9.15 17.93 16.61
CA SER A 67 -7.95 17.26 17.18
C SER A 67 -8.17 15.75 17.37
N GLU A 68 -8.86 15.14 16.42
CA GLU A 68 -9.20 13.72 16.38
C GLU A 68 -8.46 13.02 15.24
N SER A 69 -8.42 11.68 15.30
CA SER A 69 -7.97 10.87 14.18
C SER A 69 -8.90 11.02 12.98
N LEU A 70 -8.35 10.80 11.78
CA LEU A 70 -9.16 10.67 10.58
C LEU A 70 -9.97 9.38 10.64
N ASP A 71 -11.22 9.43 10.19
CA ASP A 71 -12.02 8.23 9.97
C ASP A 71 -11.35 7.29 8.94
N HIS A 72 -11.68 6.00 8.98
CA HIS A 72 -11.12 5.03 8.05
C HIS A 72 -11.46 5.39 6.61
N VAL A 73 -10.45 5.38 5.74
CA VAL A 73 -10.57 5.76 4.33
C VAL A 73 -10.19 4.58 3.44
N LEU A 74 -11.08 4.18 2.56
CA LEU A 74 -10.79 3.19 1.52
C LEU A 74 -10.38 3.90 0.22
N LEU A 75 -9.12 3.75 -0.18
CA LEU A 75 -8.60 4.23 -1.45
C LEU A 75 -8.75 3.15 -2.52
N PHE A 76 -9.76 3.29 -3.35
CA PHE A 76 -10.08 2.35 -4.40
C PHE A 76 -9.59 2.85 -5.76
N GLY A 77 -9.04 1.94 -6.57
CA GLY A 77 -8.63 2.23 -7.94
C GLY A 77 -7.50 1.34 -8.44
N PRO A 78 -7.22 1.35 -9.76
CA PRO A 78 -6.15 0.58 -10.36
C PRO A 78 -4.77 1.00 -9.83
N PRO A 79 -3.74 0.15 -9.98
CA PRO A 79 -2.38 0.48 -9.61
C PRO A 79 -1.88 1.73 -10.36
N GLY A 80 -0.99 2.49 -9.72
CA GLY A 80 -0.41 3.70 -10.33
C GLY A 80 -1.21 4.98 -10.20
N LEU A 81 -2.41 4.97 -9.56
CA LEU A 81 -3.22 6.17 -9.32
C LEU A 81 -2.83 6.97 -8.06
N GLY A 82 -1.67 6.72 -7.50
CA GLY A 82 -1.16 7.50 -6.39
C GLY A 82 -1.78 7.22 -5.02
N LYS A 83 -2.36 6.02 -4.78
CA LYS A 83 -2.90 5.64 -3.47
C LYS A 83 -1.86 5.77 -2.34
N THR A 84 -0.66 5.28 -2.58
CA THR A 84 0.46 5.42 -1.64
C THR A 84 0.84 6.89 -1.43
N THR A 85 0.84 7.68 -2.50
CA THR A 85 1.11 9.12 -2.41
C THR A 85 0.06 9.83 -1.55
N LEU A 86 -1.22 9.48 -1.72
CA LEU A 86 -2.31 10.02 -0.89
C LEU A 86 -2.15 9.66 0.58
N SER A 87 -1.72 8.45 0.93
CA SER A 87 -1.47 8.08 2.32
C SER A 87 -0.38 8.93 2.98
N HIS A 88 0.68 9.24 2.25
CA HIS A 88 1.73 10.15 2.71
C HIS A 88 1.21 11.58 2.90
N ILE A 89 0.41 12.06 1.96
CA ILE A 89 -0.19 13.41 2.05
C ILE A 89 -1.12 13.49 3.27
N ILE A 90 -1.98 12.49 3.48
CA ILE A 90 -2.88 12.45 4.64
C ILE A 90 -2.10 12.56 5.95
N ALA A 91 -1.07 11.75 6.13
CA ALA A 91 -0.25 11.79 7.34
C ALA A 91 0.46 13.15 7.51
N ALA A 92 1.02 13.69 6.43
CA ALA A 92 1.68 14.99 6.44
C ALA A 92 0.72 16.15 6.79
N GLU A 93 -0.48 16.16 6.20
CA GLU A 93 -1.51 17.18 6.49
C GLU A 93 -2.05 17.08 7.92
N LEU A 94 -2.15 15.87 8.47
CA LEU A 94 -2.53 15.66 9.87
C LEU A 94 -1.38 15.92 10.85
N GLY A 95 -0.13 15.95 10.37
CA GLY A 95 1.06 16.13 11.21
C GLY A 95 1.38 14.93 12.09
N VAL A 96 1.10 13.72 11.62
CA VAL A 96 1.27 12.44 12.33
C VAL A 96 2.19 11.49 11.55
N ASN A 97 2.60 10.40 12.19
CA ASN A 97 3.41 9.40 11.52
C ASN A 97 2.57 8.51 10.58
N LEU A 98 3.24 8.01 9.55
CA LEU A 98 2.68 7.02 8.64
C LEU A 98 3.37 5.68 8.84
N ARG A 99 2.60 4.65 9.13
CA ARG A 99 3.03 3.25 9.07
C ARG A 99 2.47 2.63 7.79
N GLN A 100 3.31 1.90 7.08
CA GLN A 100 2.92 1.25 5.83
C GLN A 100 3.13 -0.26 5.92
N THR A 101 2.15 -0.99 5.42
CA THR A 101 2.21 -2.45 5.26
C THR A 101 1.39 -2.85 4.03
N SER A 102 1.29 -4.13 3.77
CA SER A 102 0.44 -4.67 2.71
C SER A 102 -0.26 -5.94 3.16
N GLY A 103 -1.39 -6.28 2.54
CA GLY A 103 -2.12 -7.51 2.82
C GLY A 103 -1.24 -8.76 2.80
N PRO A 104 -0.41 -8.98 1.76
CA PRO A 104 0.48 -10.13 1.70
C PRO A 104 1.52 -10.25 2.82
N VAL A 105 1.90 -9.14 3.44
CA VAL A 105 2.87 -9.13 4.57
C VAL A 105 2.22 -9.52 5.88
N LEU A 106 0.92 -9.25 6.01
CA LEU A 106 0.13 -9.59 7.19
C LEU A 106 -0.40 -11.03 7.10
N GLU A 107 0.47 -12.01 7.29
CA GLU A 107 0.09 -13.41 7.17
C GLU A 107 -0.58 -13.97 8.42
N LYS A 108 -0.19 -13.46 9.59
CA LYS A 108 -0.61 -13.97 10.90
C LYS A 108 -1.15 -12.85 11.77
N PRO A 109 -2.05 -13.17 12.72
CA PRO A 109 -2.57 -12.23 13.70
C PRO A 109 -1.50 -11.43 14.44
N LYS A 110 -0.39 -12.06 14.80
CA LYS A 110 0.73 -11.41 15.48
C LYS A 110 1.41 -10.32 14.65
N ASP A 111 1.39 -10.44 13.33
CA ASP A 111 2.00 -9.46 12.42
C ASP A 111 1.19 -8.16 12.45
N LEU A 112 -0.15 -8.29 12.41
CA LEU A 112 -1.06 -7.17 12.57
C LEU A 112 -0.93 -6.54 13.96
N ALA A 113 -0.95 -7.36 15.01
CA ALA A 113 -0.80 -6.90 16.38
C ALA A 113 0.49 -6.11 16.61
N ALA A 114 1.63 -6.59 16.08
CA ALA A 114 2.91 -5.90 16.19
C ALA A 114 2.89 -4.51 15.52
N ILE A 115 2.17 -4.36 14.42
CA ILE A 115 2.02 -3.07 13.76
C ILE A 115 1.11 -2.15 14.59
N LEU A 116 -0.06 -2.64 15.01
CA LEU A 116 -1.05 -1.84 15.72
C LEU A 116 -0.55 -1.38 17.10
N THR A 117 0.15 -2.23 17.83
CA THR A 117 0.77 -1.85 19.13
C THR A 117 1.92 -0.85 18.98
N GLY A 118 2.51 -0.74 17.81
CA GLY A 118 3.55 0.23 17.50
C GLY A 118 3.02 1.59 17.01
N LEU A 119 1.71 1.76 16.88
CA LEU A 119 1.10 3.05 16.51
C LEU A 119 1.02 3.97 17.73
N GLU A 120 1.31 5.24 17.48
CA GLU A 120 1.03 6.32 18.42
C GLU A 120 -0.36 6.90 18.18
N ARG A 121 -0.81 7.73 19.10
CA ARG A 121 -2.13 8.37 18.99
C ARG A 121 -2.24 9.19 17.70
N ASN A 122 -3.30 8.95 16.95
CA ASN A 122 -3.64 9.59 15.68
C ASN A 122 -2.73 9.22 14.49
N ASP A 123 -1.76 8.29 14.65
CA ASP A 123 -0.95 7.81 13.54
C ASP A 123 -1.82 7.22 12.43
N VAL A 124 -1.31 7.27 11.22
CA VAL A 124 -1.97 6.69 10.04
C VAL A 124 -1.34 5.34 9.72
N LEU A 125 -2.16 4.30 9.64
CA LEU A 125 -1.77 3.00 9.10
C LEU A 125 -2.29 2.87 7.66
N PHE A 126 -1.40 2.68 6.70
CA PHE A 126 -1.75 2.38 5.31
C PHE A 126 -1.50 0.90 5.02
N ILE A 127 -2.54 0.21 4.61
CA ILE A 127 -2.48 -1.20 4.20
C ILE A 127 -2.73 -1.26 2.70
N ASP A 128 -1.68 -1.52 1.92
CA ASP A 128 -1.83 -1.74 0.48
C ASP A 128 -2.36 -3.14 0.19
N GLU A 129 -3.03 -3.32 -0.93
CA GLU A 129 -3.61 -4.60 -1.35
C GLU A 129 -4.44 -5.30 -0.25
N ILE A 130 -5.28 -4.54 0.46
CA ILE A 130 -6.09 -5.04 1.59
C ILE A 130 -6.95 -6.25 1.22
N HIS A 131 -7.34 -6.38 -0.05
CA HIS A 131 -8.08 -7.54 -0.57
C HIS A 131 -7.29 -8.85 -0.54
N ARG A 132 -6.00 -8.80 -0.24
CA ARG A 132 -5.11 -9.96 -0.11
C ARG A 132 -4.82 -10.35 1.34
N LEU A 133 -5.52 -9.75 2.29
CA LEU A 133 -5.45 -10.21 3.68
C LEU A 133 -5.95 -11.64 3.81
N SER A 134 -5.34 -12.40 4.72
CA SER A 134 -5.85 -13.71 5.09
C SER A 134 -7.13 -13.56 5.93
N PRO A 135 -8.11 -14.49 5.83
CA PRO A 135 -9.35 -14.41 6.60
C PRO A 135 -9.13 -14.29 8.11
N ILE A 136 -8.11 -14.97 8.64
CA ILE A 136 -7.80 -14.93 10.08
C ILE A 136 -7.28 -13.56 10.52
N VAL A 137 -6.61 -12.83 9.64
CA VAL A 137 -6.17 -11.45 9.92
C VAL A 137 -7.32 -10.48 9.78
N GLU A 138 -8.22 -10.68 8.81
CA GLU A 138 -9.44 -9.88 8.66
C GLU A 138 -10.32 -9.95 9.90
N GLU A 139 -10.52 -11.14 10.49
CA GLU A 139 -11.32 -11.34 11.72
C GLU A 139 -10.82 -10.51 12.90
N ILE A 140 -9.52 -10.20 12.93
CA ILE A 140 -8.92 -9.37 13.99
C ILE A 140 -8.90 -7.89 13.58
N LEU A 141 -8.73 -7.61 12.31
CA LEU A 141 -8.69 -6.24 11.81
C LEU A 141 -10.03 -5.52 11.98
N TYR A 142 -11.15 -6.20 11.68
CA TYR A 142 -12.47 -5.55 11.76
C TYR A 142 -12.82 -5.05 13.17
N PRO A 143 -12.70 -5.83 14.25
CA PRO A 143 -12.92 -5.31 15.61
C PRO A 143 -11.96 -4.17 15.95
N ALA A 144 -10.71 -4.25 15.50
CA ALA A 144 -9.75 -3.18 15.72
C ALA A 144 -10.17 -1.86 15.06
N LEU A 145 -10.82 -1.92 13.89
CA LEU A 145 -11.33 -0.74 13.18
C LEU A 145 -12.62 -0.19 13.82
N GLU A 146 -13.49 -1.06 14.33
CA GLU A 146 -14.78 -0.65 14.87
C GLU A 146 -14.69 -0.24 16.34
N ASP A 147 -14.02 -1.04 17.17
CA ASP A 147 -14.03 -0.90 18.62
C ASP A 147 -12.72 -0.34 19.18
N PHE A 148 -11.71 -0.15 18.32
CA PHE A 148 -10.34 0.23 18.71
C PHE A 148 -9.70 -0.74 19.70
N GLN A 149 -10.09 -2.01 19.66
CA GLN A 149 -9.64 -3.08 20.52
C GLN A 149 -9.09 -4.24 19.70
N ILE A 150 -8.11 -4.94 20.25
CA ILE A 150 -7.54 -6.14 19.65
C ILE A 150 -7.52 -7.24 20.70
N ASP A 151 -8.20 -8.33 20.40
CA ASP A 151 -8.12 -9.56 21.18
C ASP A 151 -7.06 -10.48 20.55
N ILE A 152 -5.94 -10.65 21.22
CA ILE A 152 -4.87 -11.54 20.76
C ILE A 152 -4.82 -12.75 21.67
N MET A 153 -5.11 -13.92 21.11
CA MET A 153 -4.85 -15.18 21.81
C MET A 153 -3.36 -15.52 21.68
N ILE A 154 -2.65 -15.48 22.79
CA ILE A 154 -1.24 -15.86 22.87
C ILE A 154 -1.16 -17.31 23.35
N GLY A 155 -0.85 -18.23 22.43
CA GLY A 155 -0.59 -19.64 22.73
C GLY A 155 -1.59 -20.61 22.08
N ASP A 156 -1.12 -21.84 21.87
CA ASP A 156 -1.86 -22.93 21.21
C ASP A 156 -2.68 -23.80 22.19
N GLY A 157 -3.18 -23.25 23.29
CA GLY A 157 -3.88 -24.02 24.29
C GLY A 157 -5.11 -23.34 24.90
N PRO A 158 -6.07 -24.10 25.44
CA PRO A 158 -7.33 -23.58 25.96
C PRO A 158 -7.22 -22.69 27.22
N ALA A 159 -6.01 -22.41 27.71
CA ALA A 159 -5.73 -21.60 28.90
C ALA A 159 -5.04 -20.25 28.58
N ALA A 160 -4.82 -19.89 27.32
CA ALA A 160 -4.13 -18.66 26.95
C ALA A 160 -5.11 -17.51 26.73
N ARG A 161 -5.79 -17.07 27.77
CA ARG A 161 -6.48 -15.77 27.82
C ARG A 161 -5.63 -14.83 28.64
N THR A 162 -5.24 -13.72 28.05
CA THR A 162 -4.68 -12.58 28.80
C THR A 162 -5.61 -11.39 28.52
N ASP A 163 -6.22 -10.90 29.56
CA ASP A 163 -7.02 -9.67 29.59
C ASP A 163 -6.16 -8.46 29.27
#